data_ceb5cfd691bb9aaf68ff3f91cbbe3a78
#
_entry.id   ceb5cfd691bb9aaf68ff3f91cbbe3a78
#
_cell.length_a   1.000
_cell.length_b   1.000
_cell.length_c   1.000
_cell.angle_alpha   90.00
_cell.angle_beta   90.00
_cell.angle_gamma   90.00
#
_symmetry.space_group_name_H-M   'P 1'
#
loop_
_entity.id
_entity.type
_entity.pdbx_description
1 polymer ?
#
loop_
_entity_poly.entity_id
_entity_poly.type
_entity_poly.pdbx_seq_one_letter_code
_entity_poly.pdbx_strand_id
1 'polypeptide(L)'
;MGILTHEVIFLEADGIKDYSAAKAGTIQCLTIVGQIEGHQLLPEDAKTTKYEHVLPLIAAVEESPEIKGLLILLNTMGGDVEAGLAIAELIAGMRKPTVSLVLGGGHSIGVPLAVAAKRSMVAASAAMTIH
;
A
#
# COMPACT_ATOMS: atom_id res chain seq x y z
N MET A 1 8.95 -23.41 -4.43
CA MET A 1 8.25 -22.15 -4.66
C MET A 1 8.25 -21.85 -6.15
N GLY A 2 7.09 -21.67 -6.74
CA GLY A 2 6.98 -21.39 -8.15
C GLY A 2 7.51 -20.01 -8.53
N ILE A 3 7.96 -19.88 -9.77
CA ILE A 3 8.31 -18.58 -10.35
C ILE A 3 7.00 -17.77 -10.51
N LEU A 4 7.02 -16.56 -10.05
CA LEU A 4 5.88 -15.65 -10.23
C LEU A 4 5.85 -15.19 -11.68
N THR A 5 4.80 -15.58 -12.39
CA THR A 5 4.57 -15.19 -13.78
C THR A 5 3.50 -14.10 -13.83
N HIS A 6 3.62 -13.11 -12.99
CA HIS A 6 2.65 -12.04 -12.87
C HIS A 6 3.20 -10.73 -13.39
N GLU A 7 2.37 -9.98 -14.03
CA GLU A 7 2.67 -8.59 -14.30
C GLU A 7 2.65 -7.81 -13.00
N VAL A 8 3.57 -6.86 -12.87
CA VAL A 8 3.59 -5.94 -11.76
C VAL A 8 3.28 -4.55 -12.30
N ILE A 9 2.16 -4.00 -11.84
CA ILE A 9 1.76 -2.64 -12.15
C ILE A 9 1.96 -1.80 -10.90
N PHE A 10 2.70 -0.69 -11.04
CA PHE A 10 2.93 0.22 -9.92
C PHE A 10 1.90 1.33 -9.93
N LEU A 11 1.12 1.41 -8.85
CA LEU A 11 0.22 2.52 -8.58
C LEU A 11 0.98 3.57 -7.78
N GLU A 12 1.10 4.74 -8.34
CA GLU A 12 1.62 5.91 -7.64
C GLU A 12 0.48 6.90 -7.40
N ALA A 13 0.72 7.89 -6.55
CA ALA A 13 -0.28 8.89 -6.20
C ALA A 13 -0.83 9.66 -7.41
N ASP A 14 -0.08 9.74 -8.48
CA ASP A 14 -0.38 10.48 -9.70
C ASP A 14 -0.58 9.60 -10.93
N GLY A 15 -0.70 8.27 -10.78
CA GLY A 15 -1.04 7.42 -11.90
C GLY A 15 -0.64 5.96 -11.78
N ILE A 16 -0.94 5.22 -12.83
CA ILE A 16 -0.58 3.81 -12.97
C ILE A 16 0.56 3.72 -13.98
N LYS A 17 1.62 3.05 -13.58
CA LYS A 17 2.73 2.74 -14.48
C LYS A 17 2.84 1.24 -14.67
N ASP A 18 2.87 0.81 -15.90
CA ASP A 18 3.05 -0.58 -16.28
C ASP A 18 4.54 -0.81 -16.56
N TYR A 19 5.13 -1.73 -15.82
CA TYR A 19 6.55 -2.05 -15.92
C TYR A 19 6.82 -3.45 -16.44
N SER A 20 5.79 -4.18 -16.81
CA SER A 20 5.95 -5.59 -17.15
C SER A 20 4.99 -6.02 -18.24
N ALA A 21 5.36 -7.04 -18.96
CA ALA A 21 4.56 -7.66 -20.01
C ALA A 21 4.12 -9.08 -19.69
N ALA A 22 4.32 -9.56 -18.48
CA ALA A 22 3.87 -10.91 -18.11
C ALA A 22 2.35 -10.96 -18.03
N LYS A 23 1.73 -12.09 -18.44
CA LYS A 23 0.29 -12.17 -18.65
C LYS A 23 -0.45 -13.22 -17.83
N ALA A 24 0.23 -13.98 -16.99
CA ALA A 24 -0.38 -15.04 -16.20
C ALA A 24 -1.25 -14.54 -15.05
N GLY A 25 -1.08 -13.29 -14.66
CA GLY A 25 -1.83 -12.61 -13.62
C GLY A 25 -1.12 -11.32 -13.25
N THR A 26 -1.88 -10.34 -12.79
CA THR A 26 -1.34 -9.04 -12.44
C THR A 26 -1.39 -8.84 -10.94
N ILE A 27 -0.25 -8.55 -10.35
CA ILE A 27 -0.15 -8.08 -8.97
C ILE A 27 0.04 -6.58 -9.00
N GLN A 28 -0.86 -5.89 -8.34
CA GLN A 28 -0.77 -4.44 -8.21
C GLN A 28 0.13 -4.09 -7.04
N CYS A 29 1.09 -3.22 -7.25
CA CYS A 29 1.95 -2.72 -6.18
C CYS A 29 1.49 -1.31 -5.79
N LEU A 30 1.24 -1.11 -4.49
CA LEU A 30 0.93 0.18 -3.90
C LEU A 30 2.01 0.52 -2.90
N THR A 31 2.63 1.69 -3.06
CA THR A 31 3.61 2.19 -2.10
C THR A 31 2.97 3.19 -1.14
N ILE A 32 3.23 3.02 0.14
CA ILE A 32 2.87 3.99 1.18
C ILE A 32 4.17 4.42 1.83
N VAL A 33 4.66 5.56 1.41
CA VAL A 33 6.00 6.06 1.77
C VAL A 33 5.89 7.48 2.29
N GLY A 34 6.64 7.78 3.33
CA GLY A 34 6.65 9.08 3.97
C GLY A 34 5.47 9.27 4.92
N GLN A 35 5.08 10.51 5.12
CA GLN A 35 3.98 10.85 6.03
C GLN A 35 2.62 10.60 5.37
N ILE A 36 1.68 10.07 6.12
CA ILE A 36 0.31 9.88 5.62
C ILE A 36 -0.42 11.22 5.73
N GLU A 37 -0.82 11.73 4.58
CA GLU A 37 -1.48 13.03 4.46
C GLU A 37 -2.99 12.83 4.35
N GLY A 38 -3.73 13.48 5.25
CA GLY A 38 -5.19 13.44 5.30
C GLY A 38 -5.81 14.74 4.82
N HIS A 39 -6.66 15.34 5.65
CA HIS A 39 -7.37 16.58 5.29
C HIS A 39 -6.48 17.81 5.33
N GLN A 40 -5.41 17.78 6.11
CA GLN A 40 -4.49 18.90 6.21
C GLN A 40 -3.38 18.76 5.18
N LEU A 41 -3.22 19.80 4.36
CA LEU A 41 -2.15 19.83 3.36
C LEU A 41 -0.80 20.00 4.05
N LEU A 42 0.16 19.19 3.62
CA LEU A 42 1.53 19.27 4.07
C LEU A 42 2.37 20.09 3.06
N PRO A 43 3.54 20.62 3.48
CA PRO A 43 4.41 21.35 2.57
C PRO A 43 4.77 20.54 1.32
N GLU A 44 4.96 21.23 0.20
CA GLU A 44 5.25 20.59 -1.09
C GLU A 44 6.56 19.79 -1.09
N ASP A 45 7.50 20.15 -0.24
CA ASP A 45 8.78 19.46 -0.09
C ASP A 45 8.70 18.24 0.85
N ALA A 46 7.57 18.03 1.51
CA ALA A 46 7.38 16.85 2.36
C ALA A 46 7.09 15.61 1.53
N LYS A 47 7.71 14.51 1.89
CA LYS A 47 7.36 13.20 1.32
C LYS A 47 6.08 12.70 1.96
N THR A 48 5.03 12.55 1.17
CA THR A 48 3.72 12.16 1.68
C THR A 48 3.05 11.11 0.82
N THR A 49 2.13 10.39 1.43
CA THR A 49 1.14 9.56 0.74
C THR A 49 -0.22 10.14 1.02
N LYS A 50 -0.91 10.55 -0.04
CA LYS A 50 -2.23 11.21 0.07
C LYS A 50 -3.34 10.17 0.05
N TYR A 51 -4.12 10.11 1.12
CA TYR A 51 -5.15 9.09 1.26
C TYR A 51 -6.24 9.21 0.20
N GLU A 52 -6.57 10.42 -0.23
CA GLU A 52 -7.58 10.65 -1.28
C GLU A 52 -7.14 10.13 -2.65
N HIS A 53 -5.84 9.88 -2.85
CA HIS A 53 -5.33 9.22 -4.05
C HIS A 53 -5.27 7.70 -3.88
N VAL A 54 -5.05 7.23 -2.66
CA VAL A 54 -4.92 5.80 -2.35
C VAL A 54 -6.26 5.09 -2.37
N LEU A 55 -7.30 5.68 -1.78
CA LEU A 55 -8.60 5.03 -1.65
C LEU A 55 -9.20 4.61 -2.99
N PRO A 56 -9.29 5.49 -4.01
CA PRO A 56 -9.83 5.07 -5.30
C PRO A 56 -8.95 4.05 -6.02
N LEU A 57 -7.64 4.06 -5.80
CA LEU A 57 -6.74 3.06 -6.37
C LEU A 57 -7.02 1.66 -5.79
N ILE A 58 -7.21 1.56 -4.48
CA ILE A 58 -7.56 0.28 -3.83
C ILE A 58 -8.91 -0.22 -4.33
N ALA A 59 -9.90 0.66 -4.44
CA ALA A 59 -11.21 0.30 -4.97
C ALA A 59 -11.11 -0.21 -6.41
N ALA A 60 -10.32 0.43 -7.25
CA ALA A 60 -10.09 0.01 -8.63
C ALA A 60 -9.42 -1.37 -8.70
N VAL A 61 -8.47 -1.64 -7.81
CA VAL A 61 -7.82 -2.96 -7.73
C VAL A 61 -8.85 -4.04 -7.38
N GLU A 62 -9.68 -3.78 -6.38
CA GLU A 62 -10.69 -4.76 -5.95
C GLU A 62 -11.68 -5.10 -7.08
N GLU A 63 -12.06 -4.11 -7.87
CA GLU A 63 -13.06 -4.29 -8.94
C GLU A 63 -12.46 -4.78 -10.27
N SER A 64 -11.16 -4.69 -10.46
CA SER A 64 -10.55 -5.08 -11.73
C SER A 64 -10.54 -6.60 -11.91
N PRO A 65 -11.08 -7.12 -13.02
CA PRO A 65 -11.03 -8.56 -13.28
C PRO A 65 -9.62 -9.08 -13.62
N GLU A 66 -8.71 -8.19 -13.98
CA GLU A 66 -7.35 -8.55 -14.41
C GLU A 66 -6.35 -8.57 -13.26
N ILE A 67 -6.57 -7.76 -12.23
CA ILE A 67 -5.67 -7.67 -11.08
C ILE A 67 -6.02 -8.78 -10.09
N LYS A 68 -5.04 -9.59 -9.75
CA LYS A 68 -5.24 -10.80 -8.93
C LYS A 68 -4.91 -10.58 -7.46
N GLY A 69 -4.18 -9.54 -7.13
CA GLY A 69 -3.81 -9.26 -5.75
C GLY A 69 -3.14 -7.90 -5.60
N LEU A 70 -2.94 -7.51 -4.36
CA LEU A 70 -2.34 -6.22 -3.99
C LEU A 70 -1.12 -6.47 -3.11
N LEU A 71 0.01 -5.91 -3.51
CA LEU A 71 1.22 -5.84 -2.71
C LEU A 71 1.39 -4.41 -2.21
N ILE A 72 1.46 -4.25 -0.89
CA ILE A 72 1.61 -2.95 -0.26
C ILE A 72 3.01 -2.83 0.30
N LEU A 73 3.80 -1.91 -0.22
CA LEU A 73 5.13 -1.60 0.29
C LEU A 73 5.01 -0.41 1.24
N LEU A 74 5.44 -0.60 2.47
CA LEU A 74 5.30 0.39 3.54
C LEU A 74 6.67 0.85 4.01
N ASN A 75 6.85 2.17 4.01
CA ASN A 75 7.95 2.82 4.71
C ASN A 75 7.44 4.17 5.20
N THR A 76 6.82 4.20 6.37
CA THR A 76 6.13 5.37 6.88
C THR A 76 6.39 5.58 8.36
N MET A 77 6.48 6.83 8.74
CA MET A 77 6.52 7.25 10.14
C MET A 77 5.11 7.41 10.75
N GLY A 78 4.07 7.23 9.95
CA GLY A 78 2.70 7.50 10.32
C GLY A 78 2.20 8.80 9.73
N GLY A 79 1.28 9.45 10.43
CA GLY A 79 0.70 10.72 9.99
C GLY A 79 -0.74 10.85 10.45
N ASP A 80 -1.62 11.28 9.55
CA ASP A 80 -3.03 11.47 9.85
C ASP A 80 -3.70 10.15 10.22
N VAL A 81 -4.28 10.10 11.40
CA VAL A 81 -4.85 8.86 11.95
C VAL A 81 -6.11 8.44 11.19
N GLU A 82 -7.00 9.38 10.90
CA GLU A 82 -8.24 9.07 10.19
C GLU A 82 -7.93 8.58 8.76
N ALA A 83 -7.01 9.23 8.09
CA ALA A 83 -6.59 8.81 6.76
C ALA A 83 -5.95 7.42 6.77
N GLY A 84 -5.06 7.16 7.72
CA GLY A 84 -4.43 5.86 7.85
C GLY A 84 -5.42 4.76 8.16
N LEU A 85 -6.38 5.01 9.06
CA LEU A 85 -7.43 4.04 9.36
C LEU A 85 -8.34 3.79 8.17
N ALA A 86 -8.69 4.84 7.41
CA ALA A 86 -9.51 4.66 6.21
C ALA A 86 -8.85 3.74 5.20
N ILE A 87 -7.55 3.93 4.97
CA ILE A 87 -6.78 3.05 4.08
C ILE A 87 -6.73 1.62 4.63
N ALA A 88 -6.43 1.47 5.92
CA ALA A 88 -6.32 0.17 6.56
C ALA A 88 -7.65 -0.61 6.50
N GLU A 89 -8.76 0.05 6.79
CA GLU A 89 -10.08 -0.59 6.73
C GLU A 89 -10.45 -1.01 5.31
N LEU A 90 -10.12 -0.19 4.33
CA LEU A 90 -10.39 -0.54 2.94
C LEU A 90 -9.56 -1.75 2.50
N ILE A 91 -8.28 -1.82 2.89
CA ILE A 91 -7.44 -2.97 2.62
C ILE A 91 -8.00 -4.23 3.31
N ALA A 92 -8.35 -4.11 4.59
CA ALA A 92 -8.89 -5.23 5.37
C ALA A 92 -10.19 -5.78 4.79
N GLY A 93 -10.99 -4.93 4.14
CA GLY A 93 -12.25 -5.31 3.50
C GLY A 93 -12.10 -5.93 2.12
N MET A 94 -10.92 -5.97 1.54
CA MET A 94 -10.73 -6.54 0.21
C MET A 94 -10.93 -8.06 0.20
N ARG A 95 -11.54 -8.56 -0.87
CA ARG A 95 -11.69 -10.00 -1.11
C ARG A 95 -10.45 -10.60 -1.76
N LYS A 96 -9.76 -9.82 -2.58
CA LYS A 96 -8.54 -10.27 -3.26
C LYS A 96 -7.40 -10.51 -2.27
N PRO A 97 -6.43 -11.37 -2.61
CA PRO A 97 -5.22 -11.52 -1.81
C PRO A 97 -4.49 -10.20 -1.63
N THR A 98 -4.09 -9.91 -0.39
CA THR A 98 -3.33 -8.72 -0.06
C THR A 98 -2.12 -9.12 0.78
N VAL A 99 -0.99 -8.52 0.47
CA VAL A 99 0.27 -8.73 1.19
C VAL A 99 0.86 -7.36 1.49
N SER A 100 1.28 -7.15 2.72
CA SER A 100 2.07 -5.98 3.08
C SER A 100 3.51 -6.37 3.36
N LEU A 101 4.42 -5.48 3.00
CA LEU A 101 5.83 -5.62 3.32
C LEU A 101 6.34 -4.31 3.88
N VAL A 102 6.75 -4.34 5.15
CA VAL A 102 7.36 -3.18 5.80
C VAL A 102 8.84 -3.15 5.48
N LEU A 103 9.26 -2.07 4.82
CA LEU A 103 10.64 -1.79 4.44
C LEU A 103 11.08 -0.52 5.16
N GLY A 104 12.13 -0.58 5.95
CA GLY A 104 12.60 0.56 6.73
C GLY A 104 11.79 0.77 8.00
N GLY A 105 10.61 1.34 7.92
CA GLY A 105 9.80 1.59 9.10
C GLY A 105 8.30 1.53 8.88
N GLY A 106 7.59 1.06 9.91
CA GLY A 106 6.12 1.13 9.98
C GLY A 106 5.74 1.63 11.36
N HIS A 107 5.59 2.94 11.51
CA HIS A 107 5.43 3.56 12.82
C HIS A 107 4.05 4.18 12.99
N SER A 108 3.57 4.24 14.25
CA SER A 108 2.30 4.88 14.59
C SER A 108 1.14 4.29 13.77
N ILE A 109 0.39 5.09 13.04
CA ILE A 109 -0.71 4.62 12.17
C ILE A 109 -0.24 3.72 11.02
N GLY A 110 1.06 3.64 10.77
CA GLY A 110 1.65 2.67 9.84
C GLY A 110 1.49 1.22 10.31
N VAL A 111 1.34 0.99 11.62
CA VAL A 111 1.14 -0.37 12.16
C VAL A 111 -0.20 -0.97 11.74
N PRO A 112 -1.36 -0.31 11.91
CA PRO A 112 -2.61 -0.82 11.36
C PRO A 112 -2.55 -1.06 9.85
N LEU A 113 -1.88 -0.19 9.10
CA LEU A 113 -1.70 -0.38 7.67
C LEU A 113 -0.94 -1.67 7.36
N ALA A 114 0.12 -1.95 8.12
CA ALA A 114 0.92 -3.15 7.92
C ALA A 114 0.12 -4.44 8.18
N VAL A 115 -0.75 -4.43 9.21
CA VAL A 115 -1.49 -5.63 9.61
C VAL A 115 -2.86 -5.75 8.96
N ALA A 116 -3.30 -4.77 8.20
CA ALA A 116 -4.59 -4.81 7.50
C ALA A 116 -4.62 -5.84 6.36
N ALA A 117 -3.50 -6.10 5.73
CA ALA A 117 -3.39 -7.09 4.67
C ALA A 117 -3.60 -8.52 5.21
N LYS A 118 -4.04 -9.41 4.33
CA LYS A 118 -4.24 -10.82 4.70
C LYS A 118 -2.94 -11.51 5.11
N ARG A 119 -1.83 -11.05 4.59
CA ARG A 119 -0.49 -11.50 5.01
C ARG A 119 0.41 -10.28 5.19
N SER A 120 1.10 -10.24 6.31
CA SER A 120 2.00 -9.15 6.66
C SER A 120 3.42 -9.65 6.80
N MET A 121 4.36 -8.94 6.21
CA MET A 121 5.78 -9.24 6.30
C MET A 121 6.55 -8.00 6.72
N VAL A 122 7.60 -8.21 7.49
CA VAL A 122 8.50 -7.14 7.93
C VAL A 122 9.91 -7.54 7.52
N ALA A 123 10.60 -6.68 6.79
CA ALA A 123 11.99 -6.93 6.41
C ALA A 123 12.88 -7.00 7.66
N ALA A 124 13.94 -7.79 7.59
CA ALA A 124 14.81 -8.03 8.76
C ALA A 124 15.40 -6.75 9.35
N SER A 125 15.63 -5.73 8.51
CA SER A 125 16.18 -4.44 8.95
C SER A 125 15.10 -3.42 9.30
N ALA A 126 13.82 -3.75 9.11
CA ALA A 126 12.74 -2.81 9.38
C ALA A 126 12.36 -2.77 10.85
N ALA A 127 11.83 -1.63 11.28
CA ALA A 127 11.34 -1.45 12.63
C ALA A 127 9.86 -1.04 12.60
N MET A 128 9.11 -1.47 13.61
CA MET A 128 7.74 -1.06 13.83
C MET A 128 7.59 -0.53 15.25
N THR A 129 6.89 0.58 15.40
CA THR A 129 6.67 1.19 16.72
C THR A 129 5.20 1.44 16.95
N ILE A 130 4.69 0.88 18.04
CA ILE A 130 3.33 1.09 18.53
C ILE A 130 3.39 2.01 19.74
N HIS A 131 2.53 3.00 19.77
CA HIS A 131 2.46 3.90 20.92
C HIS A 131 1.04 4.37 21.20
#